data_4671f39c36702d9b6959877c2314b60f
#
_entry.id   4671f39c36702d9b6959877c2314b60f
#
_cell.length_a   1.000
_cell.length_b   1.000
_cell.length_c   1.000
_cell.angle_alpha   90.00
_cell.angle_beta   90.00
_cell.angle_gamma   90.00
#
_symmetry.space_group_name_H-M   'P 1'
#
loop_
_entity.id
_entity.type
_entity.pdbx_description
1 polymer ?
#
loop_
_entity_poly.entity_id
_entity_poly.type
_entity_poly.pdbx_seq_one_letter_code
_entity_poly.pdbx_strand_id
1 'polypeptide(L)'
;AFYFDIRKDVIYCDNPESLTRRSSRTTLDLIFNYLVRWFAPSLSFTTEEAWKAIGNKNSIHLEDFLTCKDSYSNQLINEKWILIKNIRRVLTGAIEKIREEKIIRSSLEAHLDIYLDKDTLSKVEGVAFDEISIISSFKLHLLDSNTDGFTITELQNVKVKVSKVNGEK
;
A
#
# COMPACT_ATOMS: atom_id res chain seq x y z
N ALA A 1 -5.60 -6.12 3.55
CA ALA A 1 -4.20 -6.30 3.89
C ALA A 1 -3.34 -5.14 3.35
N PHE A 2 -3.19 -4.94 2.03
CA PHE A 2 -2.25 -3.97 1.44
C PHE A 2 -2.33 -2.54 2.04
N TYR A 3 -3.51 -1.92 2.05
CA TYR A 3 -3.66 -0.55 2.57
C TYR A 3 -3.27 -0.43 4.05
N PHE A 4 -3.65 -1.40 4.86
CA PHE A 4 -3.31 -1.41 6.29
C PHE A 4 -1.80 -1.54 6.51
N ASP A 5 -1.12 -2.37 5.70
CA ASP A 5 0.31 -2.59 5.85
C ASP A 5 1.12 -1.31 5.55
N ILE A 6 0.81 -0.64 4.44
CA ILE A 6 1.53 0.58 4.03
C ILE A 6 1.19 1.82 4.87
N ARG A 7 0.14 1.79 5.69
CA ARG A 7 -0.28 2.91 6.54
C ARG A 7 0.01 2.74 8.02
N LYS A 8 0.61 1.62 8.41
CA LYS A 8 0.96 1.37 9.83
C LYS A 8 1.80 2.49 10.43
N ASP A 9 2.90 2.83 9.79
CA ASP A 9 3.83 3.84 10.30
C ASP A 9 3.16 5.21 10.39
N VAL A 10 2.43 5.61 9.37
CA VAL A 10 1.66 6.86 9.36
C VAL A 10 0.65 6.92 10.52
N ILE A 11 -0.06 5.83 10.77
CA ILE A 11 -1.11 5.79 11.80
C ILE A 11 -0.53 5.82 13.21
N TYR A 12 0.58 5.10 13.44
CA TYR A 12 1.14 4.94 14.78
C TYR A 12 2.24 5.96 15.11
N CYS A 13 3.03 6.39 14.13
CA CYS A 13 4.24 7.19 14.36
C CYS A 13 4.09 8.67 13.97
N ASP A 14 3.25 9.02 13.00
CA ASP A 14 3.10 10.40 12.55
C ASP A 14 2.48 11.29 13.63
N ASN A 15 2.76 12.59 13.51
CA ASN A 15 2.12 13.61 14.33
C ASN A 15 0.58 13.52 14.21
N PRO A 16 -0.18 13.56 15.31
CA PRO A 16 -1.64 13.54 15.31
C PRO A 16 -2.31 14.55 14.36
N GLU A 17 -1.68 15.71 14.17
CA GLU A 17 -2.17 16.79 13.31
C GLU A 17 -1.74 16.63 11.82
N SER A 18 -0.92 15.64 11.51
CA SER A 18 -0.51 15.34 10.14
C SER A 18 -1.73 15.07 9.26
N LEU A 19 -1.80 15.75 8.10
CA LEU A 19 -2.88 15.54 7.13
C LEU A 19 -2.93 14.08 6.66
N THR A 20 -1.76 13.47 6.45
CA THR A 20 -1.63 12.07 6.00
C THR A 20 -2.22 11.12 7.05
N ARG A 21 -1.91 11.31 8.33
CA ARG A 21 -2.47 10.51 9.43
C ARG A 21 -3.98 10.70 9.56
N ARG A 22 -4.44 11.94 9.53
CA ARG A 22 -5.87 12.26 9.64
C ARG A 22 -6.68 11.66 8.49
N SER A 23 -6.21 11.78 7.25
CA SER A 23 -6.87 11.19 6.08
C SER A 23 -6.87 9.67 6.14
N SER A 24 -5.77 9.05 6.59
CA SER A 24 -5.70 7.61 6.77
C SER A 24 -6.69 7.11 7.83
N ARG A 25 -6.80 7.81 8.96
CA ARG A 25 -7.79 7.48 10.00
C ARG A 25 -9.22 7.63 9.50
N THR A 26 -9.52 8.71 8.77
CA THR A 26 -10.85 8.92 8.17
C THR A 26 -11.21 7.79 7.19
N THR A 27 -10.25 7.36 6.37
CA THR A 27 -10.45 6.23 5.45
C THR A 27 -10.73 4.93 6.21
N LEU A 28 -9.98 4.67 7.29
CA LEU A 28 -10.20 3.48 8.12
C LEU A 28 -11.55 3.50 8.81
N ASP A 29 -11.96 4.65 9.33
CA ASP A 29 -13.28 4.83 9.96
C ASP A 29 -14.41 4.57 8.97
N LEU A 30 -14.31 5.10 7.75
CA LEU A 30 -15.26 4.82 6.69
C LEU A 30 -15.33 3.32 6.35
N ILE A 31 -14.19 2.68 6.13
CA ILE A 31 -14.12 1.24 5.84
C ILE A 31 -14.73 0.43 6.99
N PHE A 32 -14.39 0.75 8.23
CA PHE A 32 -14.94 0.10 9.42
C PHE A 32 -16.48 0.20 9.44
N ASN A 33 -17.00 1.41 9.24
CA ASN A 33 -18.44 1.69 9.26
C ASN A 33 -19.23 0.91 8.19
N TYR A 34 -18.64 0.68 7.00
CA TYR A 34 -19.24 -0.18 5.98
C TYR A 34 -19.16 -1.66 6.36
N LEU A 35 -17.95 -2.11 6.74
CA LEU A 35 -17.71 -3.53 7.01
C LEU A 35 -18.51 -4.05 8.19
N VAL A 36 -18.57 -3.28 9.30
CA VAL A 36 -19.27 -3.73 10.50
C VAL A 36 -20.78 -3.92 10.23
N ARG A 37 -21.39 -3.06 9.40
CA ARG A 37 -22.79 -3.20 9.00
C ARG A 37 -23.01 -4.35 8.04
N TRP A 38 -22.13 -4.51 7.03
CA TRP A 38 -22.25 -5.58 6.06
C TRP A 38 -22.08 -6.97 6.67
N PHE A 39 -21.22 -7.10 7.68
CA PHE A 39 -20.99 -8.36 8.35
C PHE A 39 -21.91 -8.63 9.55
N ALA A 40 -22.68 -7.65 10.02
CA ALA A 40 -23.57 -7.80 11.15
C ALA A 40 -24.55 -9.01 11.03
N PRO A 41 -25.16 -9.28 9.88
CA PRO A 41 -26.03 -10.45 9.74
C PRO A 41 -25.31 -11.80 9.87
N SER A 42 -24.03 -11.88 9.52
CA SER A 42 -23.23 -13.11 9.50
C SER A 42 -22.36 -13.28 10.73
N LEU A 43 -21.79 -12.18 11.23
CA LEU A 43 -20.85 -12.15 12.36
C LEU A 43 -21.44 -11.34 13.53
N SER A 44 -22.67 -11.69 13.93
CA SER A 44 -23.51 -10.91 14.84
C SER A 44 -22.81 -10.47 16.13
N PHE A 45 -22.12 -11.39 16.82
CA PHE A 45 -21.45 -11.08 18.08
C PHE A 45 -20.19 -10.23 17.87
N THR A 46 -19.36 -10.60 16.90
CA THR A 46 -18.09 -9.91 16.60
C THR A 46 -18.33 -8.47 16.17
N THR A 47 -19.33 -8.23 15.32
CA THR A 47 -19.66 -6.88 14.86
C THR A 47 -20.29 -6.03 15.94
N GLU A 48 -21.12 -6.61 16.81
CA GLU A 48 -21.70 -5.94 17.97
C GLU A 48 -20.60 -5.51 18.97
N GLU A 49 -19.64 -6.41 19.24
CA GLU A 49 -18.52 -6.12 20.12
C GLU A 49 -17.63 -5.01 19.54
N ALA A 50 -17.26 -5.12 18.25
CA ALA A 50 -16.46 -4.11 17.55
C ALA A 50 -17.17 -2.75 17.50
N TRP A 51 -18.49 -2.74 17.28
CA TRP A 51 -19.34 -1.53 17.26
C TRP A 51 -19.38 -0.84 18.60
N LYS A 52 -19.51 -1.59 19.69
CA LYS A 52 -19.49 -1.06 21.06
C LYS A 52 -18.11 -0.60 21.50
N ALA A 53 -17.05 -1.24 21.04
CA ALA A 53 -15.67 -0.89 21.39
C ALA A 53 -15.29 0.53 20.96
N ILE A 54 -15.92 1.09 19.90
CA ILE A 54 -15.72 2.48 19.46
C ILE A 54 -16.66 3.48 20.16
N GLY A 55 -17.43 3.05 21.17
CA GLY A 55 -18.25 3.90 22.01
C GLY A 55 -19.71 4.05 21.60
N ASN A 56 -20.19 3.29 20.61
CA ASN A 56 -21.60 3.30 20.22
C ASN A 56 -22.48 2.66 21.31
N LYS A 57 -23.58 3.31 21.63
CA LYS A 57 -24.50 2.87 22.69
C LYS A 57 -25.57 1.89 22.17
N ASN A 58 -26.05 2.12 20.94
CA ASN A 58 -27.04 1.28 20.29
C ASN A 58 -26.41 0.02 19.69
N SER A 59 -27.23 -0.99 19.47
CA SER A 59 -26.76 -2.19 18.77
C SER A 59 -26.54 -1.93 17.28
N ILE A 60 -25.50 -2.54 16.71
CA ILE A 60 -25.25 -2.50 15.25
C ILE A 60 -26.41 -3.08 14.45
N HIS A 61 -27.16 -4.02 15.02
CA HIS A 61 -28.31 -4.65 14.38
C HIS A 61 -29.53 -3.73 14.22
N LEU A 62 -29.49 -2.53 14.82
CA LEU A 62 -30.50 -1.48 14.64
C LEU A 62 -30.07 -0.42 13.62
N GLU A 63 -28.89 -0.57 13.03
CA GLU A 63 -28.34 0.37 12.06
C GLU A 63 -28.64 -0.08 10.63
N ASP A 64 -28.95 0.88 9.77
CA ASP A 64 -29.15 0.64 8.35
C ASP A 64 -27.82 0.45 7.60
N PHE A 65 -27.87 -0.24 6.46
CA PHE A 65 -26.76 -0.31 5.54
C PHE A 65 -26.44 1.07 4.94
N LEU A 66 -25.16 1.43 4.96
CA LEU A 66 -24.73 2.68 4.35
C LEU A 66 -24.72 2.57 2.82
N THR A 67 -25.27 3.58 2.17
CA THR A 67 -25.14 3.73 0.72
C THR A 67 -23.75 4.25 0.36
N CYS A 68 -23.08 3.55 -0.55
CA CYS A 68 -21.78 4.00 -1.05
C CYS A 68 -21.97 5.27 -1.90
N LYS A 69 -21.17 6.29 -1.62
CA LYS A 69 -21.23 7.55 -2.38
C LYS A 69 -20.49 7.37 -3.72
N ASP A 70 -21.11 7.79 -4.82
CA ASP A 70 -20.50 7.74 -6.16
C ASP A 70 -19.17 8.52 -6.22
N SER A 71 -19.03 9.57 -5.38
CA SER A 71 -17.80 10.35 -5.27
C SER A 71 -16.58 9.56 -4.80
N TYR A 72 -16.77 8.36 -4.25
CA TYR A 72 -15.67 7.46 -3.86
C TYR A 72 -15.14 6.63 -5.03
N SER A 73 -15.85 6.61 -6.15
CA SER A 73 -15.40 5.98 -7.39
C SER A 73 -14.66 6.99 -8.27
N ASN A 74 -13.39 6.69 -8.58
CA ASN A 74 -12.59 7.49 -9.49
C ASN A 74 -11.78 6.57 -10.42
N GLN A 75 -12.20 6.52 -11.68
CA GLN A 75 -11.63 5.64 -12.68
C GLN A 75 -10.13 5.91 -12.91
N LEU A 76 -9.71 7.18 -13.00
CA LEU A 76 -8.32 7.56 -13.23
C LEU A 76 -7.41 7.13 -12.08
N ILE A 77 -7.88 7.32 -10.84
CA ILE A 77 -7.15 6.88 -9.65
C ILE A 77 -7.07 5.35 -9.62
N ASN A 78 -8.14 4.65 -9.98
CA ASN A 78 -8.14 3.19 -10.03
C ASN A 78 -7.12 2.65 -11.03
N GLU A 79 -7.08 3.19 -12.25
CA GLU A 79 -6.11 2.81 -13.28
C GLU A 79 -4.66 3.07 -12.82
N LYS A 80 -4.41 4.24 -12.23
CA LYS A 80 -3.10 4.55 -11.64
C LYS A 80 -2.71 3.54 -10.56
N TRP A 81 -3.63 3.17 -9.68
CA TRP A 81 -3.35 2.20 -8.61
C TRP A 81 -3.17 0.76 -9.11
N ILE A 82 -3.82 0.38 -10.20
CA ILE A 82 -3.55 -0.91 -10.86
C ILE A 82 -2.10 -0.94 -11.34
N LEU A 83 -1.64 0.11 -12.01
CA LEU A 83 -0.25 0.23 -12.45
C LEU A 83 0.73 0.18 -11.28
N ILE A 84 0.51 0.97 -10.23
CA ILE A 84 1.35 1.00 -9.02
C ILE A 84 1.43 -0.39 -8.35
N LYS A 85 0.31 -1.10 -8.23
CA LYS A 85 0.29 -2.47 -7.66
C LYS A 85 1.07 -3.45 -8.50
N ASN A 86 1.01 -3.33 -9.82
CA ASN A 86 1.78 -4.18 -10.74
C ASN A 86 3.28 -3.92 -10.60
N ILE A 87 3.70 -2.65 -10.56
CA ILE A 87 5.10 -2.30 -10.29
C ILE A 87 5.53 -2.88 -8.93
N ARG A 88 4.74 -2.67 -7.87
CA ARG A 88 5.04 -3.22 -6.55
C ARG A 88 5.24 -4.73 -6.55
N ARG A 89 4.51 -5.49 -7.37
CA ARG A 89 4.73 -6.95 -7.51
C ARG A 89 6.15 -7.26 -7.98
N VAL A 90 6.69 -6.47 -8.91
CA VAL A 90 8.08 -6.63 -9.38
C VAL A 90 9.05 -6.26 -8.27
N LEU A 91 8.82 -5.13 -7.56
CA LEU A 91 9.67 -4.66 -6.47
C LEU A 91 9.75 -5.71 -5.35
N THR A 92 8.60 -6.19 -4.89
CA THR A 92 8.54 -7.19 -3.80
C THR A 92 9.15 -8.53 -4.22
N GLY A 93 8.96 -8.95 -5.48
CA GLY A 93 9.61 -10.15 -6.02
C GLY A 93 11.14 -10.04 -6.05
N ALA A 94 11.66 -8.87 -6.44
CA ALA A 94 13.11 -8.60 -6.41
C ALA A 94 13.67 -8.64 -4.98
N ILE A 95 12.95 -8.04 -4.03
CA ILE A 95 13.34 -8.03 -2.61
C ILE A 95 13.37 -9.45 -2.04
N GLU A 96 12.33 -10.26 -2.29
CA GLU A 96 12.26 -11.63 -1.78
C GLU A 96 13.42 -12.50 -2.34
N LYS A 97 13.78 -12.35 -3.61
CA LYS A 97 14.94 -13.05 -4.19
C LYS A 97 16.23 -12.75 -3.43
N ILE A 98 16.50 -11.48 -3.12
CA ILE A 98 17.69 -11.06 -2.38
C ILE A 98 17.63 -11.48 -0.91
N ARG A 99 16.42 -11.61 -0.33
CA ARG A 99 16.23 -12.19 1.01
C ARG A 99 16.53 -13.70 1.04
N GLU A 100 16.08 -14.44 0.03
CA GLU A 100 16.39 -15.88 -0.11
C GLU A 100 17.90 -16.11 -0.21
N GLU A 101 18.63 -15.23 -0.90
CA GLU A 101 20.08 -15.22 -0.98
C GLU A 101 20.76 -14.77 0.33
N LYS A 102 19.98 -14.38 1.37
CA LYS A 102 20.44 -13.90 2.69
C LYS A 102 21.33 -12.66 2.65
N ILE A 103 21.27 -11.86 1.59
CA ILE A 103 22.01 -10.60 1.44
C ILE A 103 21.39 -9.53 2.34
N ILE A 104 20.06 -9.49 2.40
CA ILE A 104 19.26 -8.65 3.29
C ILE A 104 18.39 -9.51 4.22
N ARG A 105 18.09 -9.01 5.41
CA ARG A 105 17.21 -9.66 6.39
C ARG A 105 15.81 -9.06 6.39
N SER A 106 15.74 -7.75 6.17
CA SER A 106 14.50 -6.96 6.15
C SER A 106 14.42 -6.16 4.86
N SER A 107 13.21 -5.91 4.36
CA SER A 107 12.97 -4.99 3.25
C SER A 107 13.47 -3.57 3.55
N LEU A 108 13.50 -3.17 4.82
CA LEU A 108 14.06 -1.89 5.27
C LEU A 108 15.58 -1.78 5.11
N GLU A 109 16.30 -2.86 4.77
CA GLU A 109 17.71 -2.81 4.41
C GLU A 109 17.94 -2.63 2.91
N ALA A 110 16.85 -2.58 2.11
CA ALA A 110 16.93 -2.50 0.66
C ALA A 110 16.87 -1.05 0.15
N HIS A 111 17.72 -0.77 -0.83
CA HIS A 111 17.58 0.33 -1.78
C HIS A 111 17.22 -0.23 -3.15
N LEU A 112 16.26 0.39 -3.82
CA LEU A 112 15.80 -0.04 -5.13
C LEU A 112 16.14 1.00 -6.22
N ASP A 113 16.86 0.56 -7.25
CA ASP A 113 16.94 1.26 -8.52
C ASP A 113 15.87 0.69 -9.46
N ILE A 114 14.84 1.49 -9.74
CA ILE A 114 13.65 1.10 -10.49
C ILE A 114 13.75 1.69 -11.90
N TYR A 115 13.78 0.84 -12.91
CA TYR A 115 13.91 1.21 -14.31
C TYR A 115 12.56 1.04 -14.99
N LEU A 116 12.03 2.13 -15.53
CA LEU A 116 10.71 2.21 -16.16
C LEU A 116 10.81 2.82 -17.54
N ASP A 117 9.95 2.41 -18.45
CA ASP A 117 9.75 3.10 -19.71
C ASP A 117 9.22 4.51 -19.49
N LYS A 118 9.41 5.41 -20.47
CA LYS A 118 9.08 6.84 -20.36
C LYS A 118 7.61 7.10 -20.02
N ASP A 119 6.71 6.31 -20.61
CA ASP A 119 5.27 6.45 -20.38
C ASP A 119 4.88 6.05 -18.95
N THR A 120 5.36 4.91 -18.47
CA THR A 120 5.15 4.45 -17.10
C THR A 120 5.77 5.40 -16.09
N LEU A 121 6.98 5.90 -16.34
CA LEU A 121 7.67 6.84 -15.45
C LEU A 121 6.84 8.11 -15.24
N SER A 122 6.27 8.69 -16.31
CA SER A 122 5.43 9.89 -16.22
C SER A 122 4.14 9.66 -15.43
N LYS A 123 3.54 8.47 -15.52
CA LYS A 123 2.30 8.11 -14.80
C LYS A 123 2.50 7.88 -13.31
N VAL A 124 3.71 7.51 -12.88
CA VAL A 124 4.03 7.23 -11.48
C VAL A 124 4.84 8.34 -10.81
N GLU A 125 4.98 9.47 -11.46
CA GLU A 125 5.65 10.64 -10.87
C GLU A 125 4.98 11.03 -9.54
N GLY A 126 5.80 11.29 -8.52
CA GLY A 126 5.34 11.63 -7.16
C GLY A 126 4.82 10.46 -6.33
N VAL A 127 4.96 9.22 -6.80
CA VAL A 127 4.60 8.02 -6.02
C VAL A 127 5.74 7.65 -5.07
N ALA A 128 5.46 7.56 -3.78
CA ALA A 128 6.40 7.13 -2.75
C ALA A 128 6.52 5.60 -2.74
N PHE A 129 7.40 5.05 -3.58
CA PHE A 129 7.61 3.60 -3.65
C PHE A 129 8.29 3.03 -2.41
N ASP A 130 9.02 3.83 -1.64
CA ASP A 130 9.57 3.48 -0.35
C ASP A 130 8.47 3.14 0.66
N GLU A 131 7.46 3.99 0.81
CA GLU A 131 6.29 3.70 1.66
C GLU A 131 5.52 2.47 1.15
N ILE A 132 5.24 2.41 -0.17
CA ILE A 132 4.41 1.35 -0.78
C ILE A 132 5.07 -0.02 -0.70
N SER A 133 6.41 -0.10 -0.77
CA SER A 133 7.17 -1.35 -0.73
C SER A 133 7.84 -1.60 0.61
N ILE A 134 7.74 -0.65 1.56
CA ILE A 134 8.32 -0.71 2.91
C ILE A 134 9.82 -0.96 2.81
N ILE A 135 10.53 -0.03 2.16
CA ILE A 135 11.97 -0.07 1.92
C ILE A 135 12.64 1.22 2.42
N SER A 136 13.96 1.23 2.54
CA SER A 136 14.71 2.41 2.99
C SER A 136 14.69 3.56 2.01
N SER A 137 14.86 3.27 0.72
CA SER A 137 14.95 4.29 -0.32
C SER A 137 14.82 3.69 -1.71
N PHE A 138 14.54 4.56 -2.68
CA PHE A 138 14.49 4.17 -4.09
C PHE A 138 14.97 5.29 -5.00
N LYS A 139 15.33 4.93 -6.24
CA LYS A 139 15.55 5.86 -7.35
C LYS A 139 14.82 5.38 -8.59
N LEU A 140 14.29 6.34 -9.35
CA LEU A 140 13.65 6.07 -10.63
C LEU A 140 14.61 6.38 -11.77
N HIS A 141 14.68 5.49 -12.74
CA HIS A 141 15.54 5.61 -13.92
C HIS A 141 14.73 5.29 -15.18
N LEU A 142 15.16 5.84 -16.31
CA LEU A 142 14.65 5.39 -17.61
C LEU A 142 15.21 4.01 -17.93
N LEU A 143 14.35 3.17 -18.49
CA LEU A 143 14.70 1.83 -18.95
C LEU A 143 15.43 1.93 -20.29
N ASP A 144 16.66 1.47 -20.33
CA ASP A 144 17.45 1.31 -21.57
C ASP A 144 17.50 -0.15 -22.02
N SER A 145 17.79 -0.35 -23.29
CA SER A 145 17.84 -1.70 -23.91
C SER A 145 18.85 -2.65 -23.23
N ASN A 146 19.91 -2.10 -22.65
CA ASN A 146 20.97 -2.85 -21.97
C ASN A 146 20.81 -2.90 -20.45
N THR A 147 19.70 -2.40 -19.90
CA THR A 147 19.48 -2.44 -18.46
C THR A 147 19.30 -3.89 -18.02
N ASP A 148 20.18 -4.35 -17.13
CA ASP A 148 20.03 -5.62 -16.43
C ASP A 148 19.26 -5.40 -15.13
N GLY A 149 18.44 -6.39 -14.71
CA GLY A 149 17.66 -6.29 -13.48
C GLY A 149 16.58 -7.38 -13.39
N PHE A 150 16.05 -7.52 -12.20
CA PHE A 150 14.92 -8.43 -11.97
C PHE A 150 13.65 -7.88 -12.64
N THR A 151 12.94 -8.75 -13.30
CA THR A 151 11.61 -8.47 -13.87
C THR A 151 10.73 -9.70 -13.76
N ILE A 152 9.44 -9.54 -13.96
CA ILE A 152 8.48 -10.65 -14.10
C ILE A 152 7.99 -10.73 -15.54
N THR A 153 7.65 -11.93 -15.99
CA THR A 153 7.27 -12.23 -17.38
C THR A 153 6.13 -11.34 -17.91
N GLU A 154 5.22 -10.95 -17.00
CA GLU A 154 4.04 -10.15 -17.32
C GLU A 154 4.34 -8.63 -17.42
N LEU A 155 5.50 -8.16 -16.93
CA LEU A 155 5.84 -6.73 -16.81
C LEU A 155 7.30 -6.46 -17.23
N GLN A 156 7.62 -6.79 -18.47
CA GLN A 156 8.99 -6.65 -19.00
C GLN A 156 9.46 -5.19 -19.13
N ASN A 157 8.55 -4.24 -19.10
CA ASN A 157 8.81 -2.80 -19.11
C ASN A 157 9.22 -2.23 -17.73
N VAL A 158 9.30 -3.08 -16.71
CA VAL A 158 9.76 -2.73 -15.36
C VAL A 158 10.92 -3.64 -15.00
N LYS A 159 12.07 -3.04 -14.69
CA LYS A 159 13.23 -3.76 -14.15
C LYS A 159 13.70 -3.14 -12.85
N VAL A 160 14.23 -3.98 -11.97
CA VAL A 160 14.61 -3.55 -10.61
C VAL A 160 15.97 -4.13 -10.25
N LYS A 161 16.84 -3.28 -9.73
CA LYS A 161 18.05 -3.71 -9.03
C LYS A 161 17.89 -3.43 -7.55
N VAL A 162 18.25 -4.42 -6.74
CA VAL A 162 18.21 -4.30 -5.28
C VAL A 162 19.63 -4.22 -4.76
N SER A 163 19.90 -3.25 -3.94
CA SER A 163 21.17 -3.13 -3.23
C SER A 163 20.91 -2.99 -1.73
N LYS A 164 21.87 -3.47 -0.92
CA LYS A 164 21.80 -3.31 0.53
C LYS A 164 22.23 -1.91 0.91
N VAL A 165 21.44 -1.23 1.73
CA VAL A 165 21.83 0.05 2.32
C VAL A 165 22.82 -0.21 3.44
N ASN A 166 24.02 0.36 3.30
CA ASN A 166 25.02 0.40 4.37
C ASN A 166 24.75 1.65 5.22
N GLY A 167 23.93 1.51 6.26
CA GLY A 167 23.63 2.61 7.17
C GLY A 167 23.20 2.05 8.52
N GLU A 168 23.66 2.70 9.58
CA GLU A 168 23.14 2.48 10.92
C GLU A 168 21.67 2.89 10.95
N LYS A 169 20.86 2.06 11.64
CA LYS A 169 19.45 2.36 11.92
C LYS A 169 19.35 3.47 12.96
#